data_23a72f6202f6599be6d8c3572c4e5da3
#
_entry.id   23a72f6202f6599be6d8c3572c4e5da3
#
_cell.length_a   1.000
_cell.length_b   1.000
_cell.length_c   1.000
_cell.angle_alpha   90.00
_cell.angle_beta   90.00
_cell.angle_gamma   90.00
#
_symmetry.space_group_name_H-M   'P 1'
#
loop_
_entity.id
_entity.type
_entity.pdbx_description
1 polymer ?
#
loop_
_entity_poly.entity_id
_entity_poly.type
_entity_poly.pdbx_seq_one_letter_code
_entity_poly.pdbx_strand_id
1 'polypeptide(L)'
;MLLTLFNVAFMPSLSYSLSDIYEDKIYEVGELKPTDSQLKVKVGDIAPDFTLKSISGKNITLSQFRDKSNVMLTFIPAAWTPVCSDQWPGYNIARSLFEENETVILGISIDNLPTLFAWTRQMGDLWFEVLSDFWTHGKVADSYGILRGDGVAERAIFLIDKKGVLRFIHVADINTRPDLGKIVKAMQEIK
;
A
#
# COMPACT_ATOMS: atom_id res chain seq x y z
N MET A 1 -60.57 19.17 13.34
CA MET A 1 -59.57 18.09 13.30
C MET A 1 -58.72 18.32 12.07
N LEU A 2 -57.59 19.04 12.24
CA LEU A 2 -56.68 19.44 11.14
C LEU A 2 -55.59 18.36 11.02
N LEU A 3 -55.58 17.64 9.91
CA LEU A 3 -54.49 16.73 9.57
C LEU A 3 -53.33 17.56 8.95
N THR A 4 -52.24 17.71 9.68
CA THR A 4 -50.97 18.24 9.14
C THR A 4 -50.22 17.09 8.43
N LEU A 5 -50.18 17.16 7.10
CA LEU A 5 -49.32 16.29 6.27
C LEU A 5 -47.84 16.69 6.47
N PHE A 6 -47.07 15.82 7.12
CA PHE A 6 -45.63 15.93 7.15
C PHE A 6 -45.06 15.54 5.78
N ASN A 7 -44.57 16.55 5.07
CA ASN A 7 -43.85 16.35 3.80
C ASN A 7 -42.43 15.93 4.12
N VAL A 8 -42.14 14.61 4.07
CA VAL A 8 -40.76 14.08 4.19
C VAL A 8 -40.09 14.38 2.88
N ALA A 9 -39.25 15.43 2.86
CA ALA A 9 -38.39 15.71 1.74
C ALA A 9 -37.41 14.55 1.59
N PHE A 10 -37.54 13.81 0.50
CA PHE A 10 -36.58 12.77 0.09
C PHE A 10 -35.29 13.48 -0.33
N MET A 11 -34.29 13.53 0.57
CA MET A 11 -32.95 13.96 0.20
C MET A 11 -32.31 12.82 -0.60
N PRO A 12 -31.90 13.06 -1.86
CA PRO A 12 -31.17 12.05 -2.59
C PRO A 12 -29.84 11.82 -1.84
N SER A 13 -29.57 10.57 -1.46
CA SER A 13 -28.27 10.16 -0.96
C SER A 13 -27.27 10.34 -2.11
N LEU A 14 -26.45 11.39 -2.05
CA LEU A 14 -25.30 11.53 -2.92
C LEU A 14 -24.32 10.40 -2.57
N SER A 15 -24.36 9.33 -3.35
CA SER A 15 -23.32 8.31 -3.35
C SER A 15 -22.13 8.88 -4.11
N TYR A 16 -21.23 9.59 -3.41
CA TYR A 16 -19.94 9.92 -3.98
C TYR A 16 -19.14 8.61 -4.09
N SER A 17 -18.65 8.31 -5.28
CA SER A 17 -17.62 7.28 -5.43
C SER A 17 -16.33 7.79 -4.77
N LEU A 18 -15.47 6.90 -4.30
CA LEU A 18 -14.16 7.31 -3.77
C LEU A 18 -13.36 8.12 -4.81
N SER A 19 -13.55 7.85 -6.12
CA SER A 19 -12.97 8.62 -7.22
C SER A 19 -13.40 10.09 -7.21
N ASP A 20 -14.68 10.40 -6.94
CA ASP A 20 -15.20 11.77 -6.99
C ASP A 20 -14.59 12.67 -5.91
N ILE A 21 -14.15 12.09 -4.78
CA ILE A 21 -13.53 12.82 -3.66
C ILE A 21 -12.09 13.25 -4.00
N TYR A 22 -11.43 12.56 -4.93
CA TYR A 22 -10.02 12.74 -5.24
C TYR A 22 -9.75 13.37 -6.61
N GLU A 23 -10.76 13.46 -7.48
CA GLU A 23 -10.61 13.86 -8.88
C GLU A 23 -9.82 15.16 -9.05
N ASP A 24 -10.09 16.16 -8.20
CA ASP A 24 -9.38 17.45 -8.19
C ASP A 24 -7.96 17.41 -7.59
N LYS A 25 -7.53 16.29 -7.01
CA LYS A 25 -6.29 16.20 -6.22
C LYS A 25 -5.31 15.17 -6.75
N ILE A 26 -5.74 14.38 -7.70
CA ILE A 26 -4.89 13.35 -8.32
C ILE A 26 -4.00 13.99 -9.37
N TYR A 27 -2.70 13.77 -9.24
CA TYR A 27 -1.71 14.20 -10.23
C TYR A 27 -1.56 13.12 -11.29
N GLU A 28 -1.95 13.47 -12.52
CA GLU A 28 -1.82 12.61 -13.69
C GLU A 28 -0.36 12.51 -14.13
N VAL A 29 0.24 11.34 -13.97
CA VAL A 29 1.65 11.09 -14.31
C VAL A 29 1.85 10.66 -15.78
N GLY A 30 0.76 10.39 -16.52
CA GLY A 30 0.83 9.77 -17.85
C GLY A 30 1.27 8.31 -17.79
N GLU A 31 1.58 7.74 -18.95
CA GLU A 31 2.08 6.37 -19.05
C GLU A 31 3.59 6.34 -18.77
N LEU A 32 3.98 5.51 -17.80
CA LEU A 32 5.37 5.33 -17.39
C LEU A 32 5.92 4.01 -17.97
N LYS A 33 7.26 3.91 -18.07
CA LYS A 33 7.92 2.65 -18.39
C LYS A 33 7.52 1.57 -17.37
N PRO A 34 6.94 0.44 -17.79
CA PRO A 34 6.34 -0.55 -16.90
C PRO A 34 7.22 -0.98 -15.72
N THR A 35 8.50 -1.23 -15.98
CA THR A 35 9.51 -1.56 -14.96
C THR A 35 10.83 -0.89 -15.33
N ASP A 36 11.50 -0.26 -14.36
CA ASP A 36 12.76 0.49 -14.58
C ASP A 36 13.83 0.19 -13.54
N SER A 37 13.78 -0.99 -12.93
CA SER A 37 14.70 -1.41 -11.89
C SER A 37 15.14 -2.85 -12.07
N GLN A 38 16.08 -3.32 -11.24
CA GLN A 38 16.53 -4.70 -11.21
C GLN A 38 16.56 -5.22 -9.78
N LEU A 39 15.79 -6.29 -9.52
CA LEU A 39 15.73 -6.94 -8.22
C LEU A 39 17.13 -7.32 -7.69
N LYS A 40 17.37 -7.01 -6.41
CA LYS A 40 18.56 -7.43 -5.66
C LYS A 40 18.29 -8.62 -4.75
N VAL A 41 17.04 -9.07 -4.66
CA VAL A 41 16.58 -10.17 -3.82
C VAL A 41 15.79 -11.19 -4.63
N LYS A 42 15.69 -12.41 -4.13
CA LYS A 42 14.89 -13.50 -4.74
C LYS A 42 14.10 -14.26 -3.68
N VAL A 43 13.12 -15.02 -4.10
CA VAL A 43 12.38 -15.95 -3.23
C VAL A 43 13.34 -16.94 -2.58
N GLY A 44 13.23 -17.11 -1.28
CA GLY A 44 14.11 -17.91 -0.42
C GLY A 44 15.18 -17.12 0.31
N ASP A 45 15.47 -15.88 -0.09
CA ASP A 45 16.40 -15.02 0.64
C ASP A 45 15.77 -14.52 1.95
N ILE A 46 16.61 -14.19 2.94
CA ILE A 46 16.18 -13.39 4.09
C ILE A 46 15.91 -11.97 3.59
N ALA A 47 14.74 -11.46 3.91
CA ALA A 47 14.35 -10.10 3.55
C ALA A 47 15.32 -9.07 4.17
N PRO A 48 15.83 -8.10 3.40
CA PRO A 48 16.62 -6.99 3.95
C PRO A 48 15.87 -6.29 5.08
N ASP A 49 16.47 -6.24 6.26
CA ASP A 49 15.87 -5.58 7.42
C ASP A 49 15.96 -4.05 7.29
N PHE A 50 14.99 -3.37 7.85
CA PHE A 50 14.95 -1.92 7.85
C PHE A 50 14.22 -1.38 9.08
N THR A 51 14.42 -0.11 9.38
CA THR A 51 13.60 0.66 10.31
C THR A 51 13.17 1.94 9.63
N LEU A 52 11.86 2.12 9.46
CA LEU A 52 11.26 3.32 8.87
C LEU A 52 10.28 3.96 9.84
N LYS A 53 10.10 5.28 9.69
CA LYS A 53 9.10 6.02 10.45
C LYS A 53 7.73 5.92 9.79
N SER A 54 6.72 5.63 10.59
CA SER A 54 5.31 5.59 10.17
C SER A 54 4.64 6.94 10.32
N ILE A 55 3.55 7.15 9.54
CA ILE A 55 2.63 8.29 9.73
C ILE A 55 1.96 8.30 11.11
N SER A 56 1.93 7.17 11.82
CA SER A 56 1.49 7.07 13.21
C SER A 56 2.51 7.62 14.23
N GLY A 57 3.69 8.04 13.75
CA GLY A 57 4.79 8.53 14.57
C GLY A 57 5.71 7.44 15.15
N LYS A 58 5.38 6.16 14.95
CA LYS A 58 6.19 5.02 15.42
C LYS A 58 7.35 4.75 14.47
N ASN A 59 8.42 4.17 15.01
CA ASN A 59 9.46 3.52 14.21
C ASN A 59 9.07 2.05 14.06
N ILE A 60 8.99 1.58 12.82
CA ILE A 60 8.64 0.21 12.48
C ILE A 60 9.88 -0.48 11.91
N THR A 61 10.28 -1.57 12.55
CA THR A 61 11.40 -2.42 12.10
C THR A 61 10.84 -3.72 11.54
N LEU A 62 11.26 -4.14 10.34
CA LEU A 62 10.74 -5.36 9.73
C LEU A 62 10.93 -6.59 10.63
N SER A 63 12.11 -6.73 11.25
CA SER A 63 12.42 -7.88 12.12
C SER A 63 11.57 -7.96 13.39
N GLN A 64 10.84 -6.92 13.78
CA GLN A 64 9.92 -6.98 14.95
C GLN A 64 8.74 -7.94 14.76
N PHE A 65 8.45 -8.32 13.51
CA PHE A 65 7.36 -9.24 13.14
C PHE A 65 7.82 -10.71 13.11
N ARG A 66 9.12 -10.99 13.24
CA ARG A 66 9.62 -12.37 13.27
C ARG A 66 8.95 -13.17 14.38
N ASP A 67 8.67 -14.43 14.08
CA ASP A 67 7.96 -15.40 14.93
C ASP A 67 6.55 -14.98 15.38
N LYS A 68 6.00 -13.90 14.81
CA LYS A 68 4.67 -13.37 15.14
C LYS A 68 3.72 -13.43 13.95
N SER A 69 4.07 -12.77 12.86
CA SER A 69 3.18 -12.59 11.71
C SER A 69 3.95 -12.68 10.41
N ASN A 70 3.28 -13.12 9.35
CA ASN A 70 3.74 -12.88 8.00
C ASN A 70 3.65 -11.39 7.70
N VAL A 71 4.47 -10.90 6.78
CA VAL A 71 4.48 -9.48 6.39
C VAL A 71 4.32 -9.35 4.89
N MET A 72 3.39 -8.51 4.47
CA MET A 72 3.34 -8.00 3.11
C MET A 72 3.93 -6.59 3.07
N LEU A 73 5.06 -6.42 2.39
CA LEU A 73 5.52 -5.10 1.98
C LEU A 73 4.82 -4.73 0.69
N THR A 74 4.18 -3.57 0.66
CA THR A 74 3.57 -3.01 -0.54
C THR A 74 4.19 -1.65 -0.83
N PHE A 75 5.06 -1.61 -1.84
CA PHE A 75 5.66 -0.38 -2.32
C PHE A 75 4.78 0.26 -3.38
N ILE A 76 4.65 1.57 -3.30
CA ILE A 76 3.98 2.39 -4.31
C ILE A 76 4.92 3.48 -4.82
N PRO A 77 4.78 3.90 -6.08
CA PRO A 77 5.62 4.93 -6.67
C PRO A 77 5.48 6.29 -5.99
N ALA A 78 4.26 6.80 -5.86
CA ALA A 78 4.01 8.12 -5.29
C ALA A 78 2.58 8.28 -4.78
N ALA A 79 2.43 9.00 -3.67
CA ALA A 79 1.14 9.49 -3.22
C ALA A 79 0.48 10.40 -4.28
N TRP A 80 -0.84 10.57 -4.20
CA TRP A 80 -1.63 11.44 -5.08
C TRP A 80 -1.60 11.08 -6.57
N THR A 81 -1.31 9.83 -6.93
CA THR A 81 -1.37 9.32 -8.30
C THR A 81 -2.53 8.32 -8.45
N PRO A 82 -3.11 8.15 -9.67
CA PRO A 82 -4.35 7.41 -9.86
C PRO A 82 -4.31 5.99 -9.32
N VAL A 83 -3.37 5.18 -9.79
CA VAL A 83 -3.27 3.75 -9.43
C VAL A 83 -2.95 3.56 -7.94
N CYS A 84 -2.11 4.43 -7.35
CA CYS A 84 -1.77 4.35 -5.93
C CYS A 84 -2.98 4.68 -5.05
N SER A 85 -3.79 5.65 -5.46
CA SER A 85 -5.01 6.07 -4.75
C SER A 85 -6.14 5.02 -4.79
N ASP A 86 -6.06 4.04 -5.69
CA ASP A 86 -6.99 2.89 -5.76
C ASP A 86 -6.43 1.64 -5.06
N GLN A 87 -5.12 1.44 -5.06
CA GLN A 87 -4.48 0.23 -4.55
C GLN A 87 -4.67 0.03 -3.05
N TRP A 88 -4.35 1.02 -2.23
CA TRP A 88 -4.38 0.86 -0.77
C TRP A 88 -5.81 0.84 -0.19
N PRO A 89 -6.77 1.64 -0.68
CA PRO A 89 -8.18 1.44 -0.32
C PRO A 89 -8.69 0.04 -0.63
N GLY A 90 -8.26 -0.57 -1.74
CA GLY A 90 -8.59 -1.96 -2.07
C GLY A 90 -8.12 -2.95 -1.00
N TYR A 91 -6.91 -2.78 -0.44
CA TYR A 91 -6.43 -3.59 0.68
C TYR A 91 -7.17 -3.31 1.97
N ASN A 92 -7.64 -2.07 2.16
CA ASN A 92 -8.43 -1.70 3.33
C ASN A 92 -9.75 -2.47 3.37
N ILE A 93 -10.44 -2.60 2.23
CA ILE A 93 -11.67 -3.38 2.08
C ILE A 93 -11.41 -4.88 2.29
N ALA A 94 -10.27 -5.38 1.83
CA ALA A 94 -9.91 -6.80 1.88
C ALA A 94 -9.28 -7.24 3.22
N ARG A 95 -9.38 -6.47 4.29
CA ARG A 95 -8.73 -6.68 5.59
C ARG A 95 -8.85 -8.11 6.11
N SER A 96 -10.03 -8.71 6.07
CA SER A 96 -10.27 -10.07 6.55
C SER A 96 -9.39 -11.12 5.88
N LEU A 97 -9.12 -10.97 4.57
CA LEU A 97 -8.26 -11.89 3.83
C LEU A 97 -6.81 -11.89 4.34
N PHE A 98 -6.32 -10.74 4.81
CA PHE A 98 -4.99 -10.63 5.41
C PHE A 98 -4.96 -11.18 6.83
N GLU A 99 -5.98 -10.89 7.64
CA GLU A 99 -6.10 -11.39 9.01
C GLU A 99 -6.21 -12.93 9.05
N GLU A 100 -7.00 -13.53 8.17
CA GLU A 100 -7.15 -14.99 8.03
C GLU A 100 -5.84 -15.70 7.67
N ASN A 101 -4.93 -14.98 6.97
CA ASN A 101 -3.61 -15.49 6.59
C ASN A 101 -2.48 -15.00 7.53
N GLU A 102 -2.83 -14.47 8.73
CA GLU A 102 -1.88 -13.96 9.72
C GLU A 102 -0.84 -12.99 9.13
N THR A 103 -1.27 -12.18 8.14
CA THR A 103 -0.39 -11.29 7.39
C THR A 103 -0.66 -9.83 7.73
N VAL A 104 0.36 -9.12 8.21
CA VAL A 104 0.32 -7.67 8.38
C VAL A 104 0.80 -6.97 7.10
N ILE A 105 0.21 -5.81 6.80
CA ILE A 105 0.64 -4.98 5.68
C ILE A 105 1.54 -3.85 6.19
N LEU A 106 2.62 -3.58 5.47
CA LEU A 106 3.41 -2.37 5.59
C LEU A 106 3.40 -1.66 4.25
N GLY A 107 2.67 -0.54 4.17
CA GLY A 107 2.65 0.33 2.99
C GLY A 107 3.90 1.21 3.00
N ILE A 108 4.66 1.24 1.91
CA ILE A 108 5.93 1.97 1.83
C ILE A 108 5.93 2.87 0.60
N SER A 109 6.33 4.11 0.78
CA SER A 109 6.57 5.07 -0.29
C SER A 109 7.83 5.90 0.00
N ILE A 110 8.43 6.44 -1.06
CA ILE A 110 9.56 7.40 -0.94
C ILE A 110 9.06 8.81 -0.60
N ASP A 111 7.75 9.03 -0.57
CA ASP A 111 7.18 10.30 -0.12
C ASP A 111 7.52 10.60 1.36
N ASN A 112 7.58 11.89 1.70
CA ASN A 112 7.78 12.30 3.09
C ASN A 112 6.52 12.09 3.95
N LEU A 113 6.71 12.02 5.27
CA LEU A 113 5.63 11.76 6.21
C LEU A 113 4.44 12.72 6.12
N PRO A 114 4.62 14.07 6.02
CA PRO A 114 3.48 14.98 5.88
C PRO A 114 2.65 14.70 4.62
N THR A 115 3.30 14.38 3.49
CA THR A 115 2.62 14.02 2.25
C THR A 115 1.80 12.73 2.42
N LEU A 116 2.41 11.68 2.96
CA LEU A 116 1.73 10.40 3.21
C LEU A 116 0.57 10.57 4.20
N PHE A 117 0.77 11.32 5.28
CA PHE A 117 -0.29 11.61 6.25
C PHE A 117 -1.48 12.32 5.62
N ALA A 118 -1.24 13.39 4.84
CA ALA A 118 -2.30 14.14 4.19
C ALA A 118 -3.05 13.29 3.17
N TRP A 119 -2.32 12.49 2.39
CA TRP A 119 -2.89 11.63 1.37
C TRP A 119 -3.73 10.48 1.95
N THR A 120 -3.21 9.75 2.94
CA THR A 120 -3.93 8.62 3.54
C THR A 120 -5.19 9.06 4.28
N ARG A 121 -5.20 10.26 4.87
CA ARG A 121 -6.40 10.86 5.49
C ARG A 121 -7.57 11.04 4.51
N GLN A 122 -7.29 11.17 3.23
CA GLN A 122 -8.33 11.27 2.20
C GLN A 122 -8.98 9.91 1.89
N MET A 123 -8.26 8.80 2.12
CA MET A 123 -8.73 7.44 1.87
C MET A 123 -9.58 6.88 3.02
N GLY A 124 -9.71 7.62 4.12
CA GLY A 124 -10.17 7.11 5.40
C GLY A 124 -9.07 6.40 6.18
N ASP A 125 -9.40 5.89 7.36
CA ASP A 125 -8.41 5.24 8.22
C ASP A 125 -7.97 3.88 7.63
N LEU A 126 -6.69 3.76 7.32
CA LEU A 126 -6.09 2.49 6.93
C LEU A 126 -5.79 1.66 8.19
N TRP A 127 -6.09 0.37 8.15
CA TRP A 127 -5.84 -0.55 9.28
C TRP A 127 -4.37 -0.99 9.40
N PHE A 128 -3.52 -0.61 8.46
CA PHE A 128 -2.11 -0.97 8.40
C PHE A 128 -1.18 0.24 8.49
N GLU A 129 0.07 0.01 8.84
CA GLU A 129 1.08 1.07 8.98
C GLU A 129 1.58 1.54 7.61
N VAL A 130 1.70 2.86 7.46
CA VAL A 130 2.25 3.51 6.26
C VAL A 130 3.57 4.16 6.61
N LEU A 131 4.61 3.79 5.88
CA LEU A 131 6.01 4.08 6.19
C LEU A 131 6.63 4.96 5.10
N SER A 132 7.53 5.84 5.51
CA SER A 132 8.26 6.76 4.63
C SER A 132 9.71 6.31 4.45
N ASP A 133 10.09 5.99 3.21
CA ASP A 133 11.47 5.72 2.77
C ASP A 133 12.09 6.97 2.14
N PHE A 134 11.67 8.16 2.61
CA PHE A 134 12.09 9.45 2.06
C PHE A 134 13.58 9.73 2.27
N TRP A 135 14.10 9.45 3.45
CA TRP A 135 15.50 9.73 3.79
C TRP A 135 16.14 8.56 4.58
N THR A 136 17.25 8.03 4.16
CA THR A 136 18.05 8.32 2.95
C THR A 136 17.23 7.88 1.72
N HIS A 137 17.11 8.74 0.72
CA HIS A 137 16.17 8.62 -0.39
C HIS A 137 16.08 7.21 -0.97
N GLY A 138 14.94 6.53 -0.76
CA GLY A 138 14.66 5.22 -1.31
C GLY A 138 15.63 4.11 -0.87
N LYS A 139 16.28 4.25 0.29
CA LYS A 139 17.29 3.28 0.76
C LYS A 139 16.72 1.87 0.89
N VAL A 140 15.49 1.74 1.37
CA VAL A 140 14.84 0.43 1.50
C VAL A 140 14.46 -0.08 0.11
N ALA A 141 13.83 0.74 -0.73
CA ALA A 141 13.53 0.39 -2.11
C ALA A 141 14.79 -0.06 -2.87
N ASP A 142 15.93 0.64 -2.70
CA ASP A 142 17.20 0.25 -3.29
C ASP A 142 17.72 -1.09 -2.77
N SER A 143 17.58 -1.37 -1.48
CA SER A 143 18.04 -2.65 -0.89
C SER A 143 17.29 -3.87 -1.46
N TYR A 144 16.04 -3.69 -1.86
CA TYR A 144 15.25 -4.70 -2.56
C TYR A 144 15.46 -4.68 -4.09
N GLY A 145 16.14 -3.66 -4.62
CA GLY A 145 16.38 -3.48 -6.05
C GLY A 145 15.15 -3.02 -6.83
N ILE A 146 14.34 -2.18 -6.21
CA ILE A 146 13.12 -1.62 -6.79
C ILE A 146 13.10 -0.08 -6.80
N LEU A 147 14.23 0.55 -6.55
CA LEU A 147 14.38 2.00 -6.76
C LEU A 147 14.58 2.25 -8.26
N ARG A 148 13.71 3.04 -8.86
CA ARG A 148 13.72 3.39 -10.29
C ARG A 148 14.70 4.54 -10.58
N GLY A 149 15.06 4.67 -11.84
CA GLY A 149 15.94 5.76 -12.30
C GLY A 149 15.33 7.16 -12.18
N ASP A 150 14.01 7.26 -12.11
CA ASP A 150 13.25 8.49 -11.88
C ASP A 150 13.11 8.86 -10.39
N GLY A 151 13.66 8.06 -9.49
CA GLY A 151 13.72 8.33 -8.05
C GLY A 151 12.52 7.86 -7.24
N VAL A 152 11.52 7.21 -7.85
CA VAL A 152 10.41 6.58 -7.12
C VAL A 152 10.61 5.07 -6.96
N ALA A 153 9.84 4.43 -6.11
CA ALA A 153 9.85 2.97 -6.03
C ALA A 153 9.01 2.35 -7.16
N GLU A 154 9.35 1.13 -7.58
CA GLU A 154 8.43 0.30 -8.35
C GLU A 154 7.15 0.03 -7.56
N ARG A 155 6.10 -0.32 -8.28
CA ARG A 155 4.91 -0.93 -7.68
C ARG A 155 5.22 -2.40 -7.40
N ALA A 156 5.60 -2.70 -6.16
CA ALA A 156 6.11 -4.02 -5.79
C ALA A 156 5.46 -4.58 -4.53
N ILE A 157 5.28 -5.91 -4.52
CA ILE A 157 4.77 -6.69 -3.40
C ILE A 157 5.82 -7.72 -3.01
N PHE A 158 6.13 -7.78 -1.72
CA PHE A 158 6.96 -8.82 -1.14
C PHE A 158 6.19 -9.48 0.00
N LEU A 159 6.00 -10.80 -0.06
CA LEU A 159 5.47 -11.56 1.06
C LEU A 159 6.62 -12.25 1.78
N ILE A 160 6.67 -12.06 3.08
CA ILE A 160 7.73 -12.50 3.98
C ILE A 160 7.07 -13.36 5.05
N ASP A 161 7.61 -14.56 5.29
CA ASP A 161 7.10 -15.43 6.34
C ASP A 161 7.55 -15.00 7.74
N LYS A 162 7.02 -15.67 8.77
CA LYS A 162 7.38 -15.43 10.18
C LYS A 162 8.86 -15.60 10.48
N LYS A 163 9.62 -16.33 9.65
CA LYS A 163 11.08 -16.49 9.78
C LYS A 163 11.88 -15.37 9.10
N GLY A 164 11.20 -14.45 8.41
CA GLY A 164 11.82 -13.36 7.67
C GLY A 164 12.29 -13.76 6.27
N VAL A 165 11.80 -14.88 5.73
CA VAL A 165 12.16 -15.38 4.39
C VAL A 165 11.16 -14.86 3.37
N LEU A 166 11.66 -14.36 2.24
CA LEU A 166 10.87 -13.95 1.08
C LEU A 166 10.20 -15.18 0.44
N ARG A 167 8.89 -15.20 0.40
CA ARG A 167 8.07 -16.30 -0.15
C ARG A 167 7.43 -15.96 -1.49
N PHE A 168 7.18 -14.67 -1.72
CA PHE A 168 6.62 -14.19 -2.97
C PHE A 168 7.17 -12.80 -3.29
N ILE A 169 7.46 -12.56 -4.56
CA ILE A 169 7.90 -11.28 -5.10
C ILE A 169 7.11 -11.00 -6.36
N HIS A 170 6.51 -9.82 -6.42
CA HIS A 170 5.81 -9.35 -7.62
C HIS A 170 6.13 -7.87 -7.84
N VAL A 171 6.84 -7.60 -8.94
CA VAL A 171 7.01 -6.23 -9.45
C VAL A 171 5.97 -6.07 -10.56
N ALA A 172 4.95 -5.28 -10.29
CA ALA A 172 3.87 -5.03 -11.23
C ALA A 172 4.28 -3.97 -12.27
N ASP A 173 3.59 -3.97 -13.40
CA ASP A 173 3.58 -2.79 -14.26
C ASP A 173 3.12 -1.57 -13.42
N ILE A 174 3.94 -0.52 -13.41
CA ILE A 174 3.68 0.68 -12.60
C ILE A 174 2.32 1.33 -12.92
N ASN A 175 1.83 1.15 -14.15
CA ASN A 175 0.58 1.72 -14.65
C ASN A 175 -0.65 0.91 -14.25
N THR A 176 -0.49 -0.27 -13.62
CA THR A 176 -1.60 -1.15 -13.26
C THR A 176 -1.57 -1.57 -11.80
N ARG A 177 -2.74 -1.77 -11.20
CA ARG A 177 -2.87 -2.30 -9.84
C ARG A 177 -2.49 -3.79 -9.79
N PRO A 178 -1.72 -4.23 -8.78
CA PRO A 178 -1.47 -5.65 -8.55
C PRO A 178 -2.76 -6.44 -8.34
N ASP A 179 -2.83 -7.63 -8.91
CA ASP A 179 -3.97 -8.53 -8.76
C ASP A 179 -4.05 -9.07 -7.32
N LEU A 180 -5.12 -8.69 -6.61
CA LEU A 180 -5.35 -9.13 -5.23
C LEU A 180 -5.52 -10.64 -5.12
N GLY A 181 -6.14 -11.30 -6.11
CA GLY A 181 -6.31 -12.75 -6.12
C GLY A 181 -4.98 -13.50 -6.14
N LYS A 182 -4.00 -13.02 -6.91
CA LYS A 182 -2.62 -13.56 -6.90
C LYS A 182 -1.95 -13.39 -5.55
N ILE A 183 -2.13 -12.24 -4.89
CA ILE A 183 -1.57 -11.96 -3.57
C ILE A 183 -2.18 -12.90 -2.52
N VAL A 184 -3.52 -13.03 -2.50
CA VAL A 184 -4.24 -13.92 -1.57
C VAL A 184 -3.79 -15.37 -1.75
N LYS A 185 -3.71 -15.86 -2.99
CA LYS A 185 -3.21 -17.20 -3.27
C LYS A 185 -1.79 -17.40 -2.73
N ALA A 186 -0.90 -16.44 -2.97
CA ALA A 186 0.47 -16.52 -2.47
C ALA A 186 0.54 -16.50 -0.93
N MET A 187 -0.33 -15.74 -0.23
CA MET A 187 -0.42 -15.78 1.23
C MET A 187 -0.85 -17.15 1.75
N GLN A 188 -1.82 -17.80 1.09
CA GLN A 188 -2.30 -19.14 1.47
C GLN A 188 -1.22 -20.24 1.29
N GLU A 189 -0.24 -20.01 0.43
CA GLU A 189 0.89 -20.93 0.20
C GLU A 189 2.03 -20.77 1.22
N ILE A 190 2.02 -19.70 2.03
CA ILE A 190 2.99 -19.47 3.11
C ILE A 190 2.61 -20.35 4.31
N LYS A 191 3.42 -21.36 4.57
CA LYS A 191 3.27 -22.27 5.72
C LYS A 191 4.28 -21.95 6.81
#